data_5221c9abd6efd0bfb9abd5a6e0cf801b
#
_entry.id   5221c9abd6efd0bfb9abd5a6e0cf801b
#
_cell.length_a   1.000
_cell.length_b   1.000
_cell.length_c   1.000
_cell.angle_alpha   90.00
_cell.angle_beta   90.00
_cell.angle_gamma   90.00
#
_symmetry.space_group_name_H-M   'P 1'
#
loop_
_entity.id
_entity.type
_entity.pdbx_description
1 polymer ?
#
loop_
_entity_poly.entity_id
_entity_poly.type
_entity_poly.pdbx_seq_one_letter_code
_entity_poly.pdbx_strand_id
1 'polypeptide(L)'
;MNGAQFLVQALKKQGVTQVFGYPGGAIMPVYDALYDGGLAHQLCRHEQGAAMAAVGYARASGQVGVCIATSGPGATNLVTGLAEALLDSVPLVAISGQVPCSAIGTDAFQEVDVLGMSLSCTKHSFMVTDAADLGRVLAEAFAIATEGRPGPVLIDLPKDVQLAAVPTQSPLFAVEEPEVLNPSDLAAARTLLAAAERPVLYVGGGVGMANAEQQLRDFAAVTGMPAVTTLKGIGALDPDSPVYLGMLGMHGTKAANYAVQQCDLLLVVGARFDDRVTGKLEEFAPEAKVIHLDVDAAEFGKRRAAEVGITTDLKQVLPRLAMTLDIAPWREHCAAMAREYAFRYDHPGQAIYAPALLKQLSTRLPESSVVACDVGQHQMWVAQHMRFTSPRNHLSSAGLGTMGFGLPAAIGAKMSRPEDEVVLVSGDGSFMMNVQELGTIRRAQLKVKMVLLDNQRLGMVRQWQELFFDGRYSETILSDNPDFVALAAAFGIPGETITCKEQIAGALDRLLASEGAYLLHVAISEEENVWPLVPPGVANHKMMEQRP
;
A
#
# COMPACT_ATOMS: atom_id res chain seq x y z
N MET A 1 -33.53 18.77 -5.20
CA MET A 1 -32.30 18.90 -4.40
C MET A 1 -31.23 19.58 -5.25
N ASN A 2 -30.26 20.23 -4.64
CA ASN A 2 -29.11 20.80 -5.38
C ASN A 2 -28.00 19.75 -5.60
N GLY A 3 -26.97 20.13 -6.39
CA GLY A 3 -25.87 19.24 -6.74
C GLY A 3 -25.09 18.70 -5.54
N ALA A 4 -24.88 19.52 -4.51
CA ALA A 4 -24.19 19.12 -3.28
C ALA A 4 -25.00 18.06 -2.49
N GLN A 5 -26.29 18.25 -2.32
CA GLN A 5 -27.17 17.29 -1.68
C GLN A 5 -27.27 15.98 -2.48
N PHE A 6 -27.32 16.10 -3.80
CA PHE A 6 -27.31 14.95 -4.70
C PHE A 6 -26.00 14.16 -4.58
N LEU A 7 -24.85 14.83 -4.57
CA LEU A 7 -23.54 14.20 -4.39
C LEU A 7 -23.50 13.34 -3.12
N VAL A 8 -23.89 13.89 -1.96
CA VAL A 8 -23.89 13.16 -0.70
C VAL A 8 -24.80 11.93 -0.74
N GLN A 9 -25.99 12.06 -1.34
CA GLN A 9 -26.89 10.91 -1.50
C GLN A 9 -26.35 9.86 -2.48
N ALA A 10 -25.73 10.29 -3.57
CA ALA A 10 -25.16 9.39 -4.56
C ALA A 10 -23.95 8.62 -3.99
N LEU A 11 -23.07 9.26 -3.22
CA LEU A 11 -21.99 8.59 -2.50
C LEU A 11 -22.52 7.50 -1.57
N LYS A 12 -23.58 7.77 -0.81
CA LYS A 12 -24.25 6.76 0.04
C LYS A 12 -24.82 5.58 -0.77
N LYS A 13 -25.39 5.84 -1.95
CA LYS A 13 -25.89 4.80 -2.86
C LYS A 13 -24.76 3.94 -3.43
N GLN A 14 -23.55 4.49 -3.59
CA GLN A 14 -22.35 3.74 -3.95
C GLN A 14 -21.76 2.93 -2.78
N GLY A 15 -22.41 2.93 -1.62
CA GLY A 15 -21.94 2.19 -0.43
C GLY A 15 -20.89 2.94 0.39
N VAL A 16 -20.60 4.21 0.08
CA VAL A 16 -19.67 5.02 0.86
C VAL A 16 -20.24 5.29 2.23
N THR A 17 -19.52 4.93 3.28
CA THR A 17 -19.90 5.15 4.68
C THR A 17 -19.03 6.24 5.34
N GLN A 18 -17.84 6.47 4.80
CA GLN A 18 -16.85 7.38 5.36
C GLN A 18 -16.18 8.19 4.24
N VAL A 19 -16.04 9.49 4.43
CA VAL A 19 -15.21 10.37 3.59
C VAL A 19 -14.17 11.10 4.43
N PHE A 20 -13.05 11.47 3.82
CA PHE A 20 -11.95 12.20 4.43
C PHE A 20 -11.80 13.54 3.73
N GLY A 21 -11.42 14.61 4.44
CA GLY A 21 -11.26 15.87 3.74
C GLY A 21 -10.91 17.05 4.62
N TYR A 22 -10.81 18.19 3.94
CA TYR A 22 -10.60 19.50 4.55
C TYR A 22 -11.50 20.56 3.87
N PRO A 23 -12.31 21.31 4.63
CA PRO A 23 -13.25 22.28 4.06
C PRO A 23 -12.54 23.52 3.48
N GLY A 24 -13.23 24.18 2.54
CA GLY A 24 -12.80 25.46 1.98
C GLY A 24 -13.90 26.13 1.16
N GLY A 25 -13.65 27.33 0.65
CA GLY A 25 -14.67 28.18 0.06
C GLY A 25 -15.39 27.60 -1.16
N ALA A 26 -14.68 26.92 -2.04
CA ALA A 26 -15.24 26.39 -3.28
C ALA A 26 -15.99 25.06 -3.10
N ILE A 27 -15.82 24.36 -1.96
CA ILE A 27 -16.51 23.09 -1.64
C ILE A 27 -17.54 23.25 -0.52
N MET A 28 -17.75 24.47 -0.04
CA MET A 28 -18.65 24.77 1.08
C MET A 28 -20.05 24.19 0.94
N PRO A 29 -20.72 24.26 -0.24
CA PRO A 29 -22.07 23.67 -0.38
C PRO A 29 -22.10 22.16 -0.13
N VAL A 30 -21.02 21.42 -0.47
CA VAL A 30 -20.91 19.98 -0.18
C VAL A 30 -20.77 19.76 1.33
N TYR A 31 -19.98 20.59 2.03
CA TYR A 31 -19.85 20.50 3.50
C TYR A 31 -21.15 20.86 4.23
N ASP A 32 -21.92 21.81 3.70
CA ASP A 32 -23.28 22.11 4.19
C ASP A 32 -24.20 20.90 4.01
N ALA A 33 -24.17 20.25 2.86
CA ALA A 33 -24.95 19.05 2.58
C ALA A 33 -24.51 17.83 3.43
N LEU A 34 -23.24 17.72 3.81
CA LEU A 34 -22.74 16.67 4.71
C LEU A 34 -23.30 16.81 6.12
N TYR A 35 -23.60 18.02 6.58
CA TYR A 35 -24.07 18.29 7.94
C TYR A 35 -25.36 17.52 8.25
N ASP A 36 -26.31 17.50 7.32
CA ASP A 36 -27.61 16.81 7.46
C ASP A 36 -27.67 15.50 6.62
N GLY A 37 -26.69 15.25 5.77
CA GLY A 37 -26.71 14.18 4.75
C GLY A 37 -26.52 12.77 5.29
N GLY A 38 -26.11 12.61 6.56
CA GLY A 38 -25.94 11.29 7.19
C GLY A 38 -24.80 10.46 6.58
N LEU A 39 -23.81 11.10 5.97
CA LEU A 39 -22.54 10.51 5.55
C LEU A 39 -21.45 10.94 6.51
N ALA A 40 -20.70 9.99 7.07
CA ALA A 40 -19.64 10.31 8.02
C ALA A 40 -18.47 11.02 7.32
N HIS A 41 -17.98 12.09 7.93
CA HIS A 41 -16.82 12.84 7.43
C HIS A 41 -15.74 12.92 8.51
N GLN A 42 -14.48 12.57 8.13
CA GLN A 42 -13.32 12.77 8.97
C GLN A 42 -12.54 14.01 8.52
N LEU A 43 -12.48 15.01 9.40
CA LEU A 43 -11.61 16.16 9.20
C LEU A 43 -10.15 15.74 9.42
N CYS A 44 -9.36 15.73 8.37
CA CYS A 44 -7.90 15.64 8.41
C CYS A 44 -7.27 17.02 8.63
N ARG A 45 -5.97 17.12 8.78
CA ARG A 45 -5.25 18.38 9.00
C ARG A 45 -4.55 18.92 7.76
N HIS A 46 -4.54 18.10 6.70
CA HIS A 46 -3.99 18.41 5.39
C HIS A 46 -4.67 17.54 4.34
N GLU A 47 -4.87 18.06 3.13
CA GLU A 47 -5.56 17.32 2.05
C GLU A 47 -4.74 16.09 1.58
N GLN A 48 -3.41 16.19 1.59
CA GLN A 48 -2.54 15.02 1.36
C GLN A 48 -2.81 13.92 2.40
N GLY A 49 -2.92 14.30 3.68
CA GLY A 49 -3.29 13.38 4.75
C GLY A 49 -4.69 12.79 4.54
N ALA A 50 -5.65 13.58 4.06
CA ALA A 50 -7.00 13.10 3.75
C ALA A 50 -7.00 12.07 2.61
N ALA A 51 -6.27 12.33 1.53
CA ALA A 51 -6.14 11.38 0.42
C ALA A 51 -5.44 10.07 0.86
N MET A 52 -4.35 10.17 1.64
CA MET A 52 -3.64 8.99 2.16
C MET A 52 -4.48 8.22 3.19
N ALA A 53 -5.31 8.88 4.00
CA ALA A 53 -6.26 8.22 4.89
C ALA A 53 -7.34 7.47 4.08
N ALA A 54 -7.84 8.06 3.01
CA ALA A 54 -8.77 7.38 2.10
C ALA A 54 -8.12 6.17 1.41
N VAL A 55 -6.83 6.26 1.04
CA VAL A 55 -6.04 5.11 0.53
C VAL A 55 -5.91 4.02 1.60
N GLY A 56 -5.56 4.38 2.83
CA GLY A 56 -5.48 3.44 3.96
C GLY A 56 -6.81 2.75 4.25
N TYR A 57 -7.92 3.52 4.22
CA TYR A 57 -9.28 3.00 4.34
C TYR A 57 -9.60 1.98 3.24
N ALA A 58 -9.32 2.34 1.98
CA ALA A 58 -9.61 1.47 0.84
C ALA A 58 -8.82 0.16 0.92
N ARG A 59 -7.55 0.22 1.27
CA ARG A 59 -6.69 -0.97 1.37
C ARG A 59 -7.10 -1.89 2.51
N ALA A 60 -7.44 -1.35 3.67
CA ALA A 60 -7.83 -2.15 4.84
C ALA A 60 -9.24 -2.73 4.71
N SER A 61 -10.19 -2.00 4.09
CA SER A 61 -11.58 -2.45 3.92
C SER A 61 -11.83 -3.22 2.62
N GLY A 62 -11.09 -2.90 1.54
CA GLY A 62 -11.37 -3.34 0.18
C GLY A 62 -12.51 -2.58 -0.50
N GLN A 63 -12.93 -1.47 0.05
CA GLN A 63 -13.92 -0.55 -0.53
C GLN A 63 -13.23 0.61 -1.24
N VAL A 64 -13.97 1.39 -2.03
CA VAL A 64 -13.44 2.61 -2.63
C VAL A 64 -13.21 3.68 -1.55
N GLY A 65 -12.01 4.23 -1.50
CA GLY A 65 -11.71 5.40 -0.66
C GLY A 65 -12.28 6.68 -1.26
N VAL A 66 -12.74 7.61 -0.41
CA VAL A 66 -13.26 8.90 -0.89
C VAL A 66 -12.64 10.04 -0.10
N CYS A 67 -12.07 11.02 -0.81
CA CYS A 67 -11.58 12.25 -0.19
C CYS A 67 -12.15 13.51 -0.87
N ILE A 68 -12.32 14.57 -0.09
CA ILE A 68 -12.94 15.83 -0.53
C ILE A 68 -12.04 17.00 -0.15
N ALA A 69 -11.74 17.88 -1.12
CA ALA A 69 -10.93 19.07 -0.92
C ALA A 69 -11.54 20.29 -1.60
N THR A 70 -11.08 21.47 -1.24
CA THR A 70 -11.44 22.71 -1.93
C THR A 70 -10.61 22.92 -3.20
N SER A 71 -10.88 24.02 -3.93
CA SER A 71 -10.11 24.45 -5.11
C SER A 71 -8.69 24.92 -4.75
N GLY A 72 -7.91 25.24 -5.76
CA GLY A 72 -6.57 25.83 -5.62
C GLY A 72 -5.66 24.96 -4.75
N PRO A 73 -5.15 25.47 -3.62
CA PRO A 73 -4.21 24.73 -2.78
C PRO A 73 -4.80 23.42 -2.23
N GLY A 74 -6.13 23.32 -2.02
CA GLY A 74 -6.76 22.09 -1.59
C GLY A 74 -6.65 20.99 -2.65
N ALA A 75 -6.93 21.32 -3.90
CA ALA A 75 -6.80 20.39 -5.02
C ALA A 75 -5.34 20.01 -5.30
N THR A 76 -4.41 20.98 -5.28
CA THR A 76 -2.97 20.70 -5.52
C THR A 76 -2.39 19.77 -4.45
N ASN A 77 -2.83 19.88 -3.21
CA ASN A 77 -2.41 19.02 -2.11
C ASN A 77 -2.88 17.55 -2.23
N LEU A 78 -3.86 17.24 -3.09
CA LEU A 78 -4.29 15.88 -3.35
C LEU A 78 -3.33 15.09 -4.25
N VAL A 79 -2.49 15.77 -5.06
CA VAL A 79 -1.71 15.16 -6.15
C VAL A 79 -0.84 13.99 -5.67
N THR A 80 -0.11 14.16 -4.57
CA THR A 80 0.70 13.07 -4.01
C THR A 80 -0.15 11.86 -3.61
N GLY A 81 -1.31 12.07 -3.00
CA GLY A 81 -2.22 10.98 -2.62
C GLY A 81 -2.85 10.28 -3.84
N LEU A 82 -3.13 11.02 -4.92
CA LEU A 82 -3.58 10.45 -6.19
C LEU A 82 -2.49 9.60 -6.83
N ALA A 83 -1.26 10.11 -6.91
CA ALA A 83 -0.11 9.36 -7.45
C ALA A 83 0.17 8.09 -6.62
N GLU A 84 0.07 8.16 -5.30
CA GLU A 84 0.16 7.01 -4.39
C GLU A 84 -0.89 5.94 -4.74
N ALA A 85 -2.16 6.36 -4.87
CA ALA A 85 -3.26 5.46 -5.22
C ALA A 85 -3.05 4.81 -6.60
N LEU A 86 -2.59 5.58 -7.60
CA LEU A 86 -2.36 5.07 -8.95
C LEU A 86 -1.25 4.02 -8.97
N LEU A 87 -0.09 4.32 -8.40
CA LEU A 87 1.07 3.42 -8.44
C LEU A 87 0.86 2.16 -7.60
N ASP A 88 0.07 2.26 -6.53
CA ASP A 88 -0.30 1.13 -5.69
C ASP A 88 -1.62 0.45 -6.10
N SER A 89 -2.25 0.90 -7.19
CA SER A 89 -3.49 0.34 -7.72
C SER A 89 -4.62 0.30 -6.68
N VAL A 90 -4.87 1.44 -6.02
CA VAL A 90 -5.88 1.58 -4.96
C VAL A 90 -7.10 2.33 -5.51
N PRO A 91 -8.32 1.79 -5.40
CA PRO A 91 -9.52 2.48 -5.85
C PRO A 91 -9.80 3.69 -4.96
N LEU A 92 -9.73 4.88 -5.53
CA LEU A 92 -9.92 6.16 -4.85
C LEU A 92 -10.78 7.08 -5.70
N VAL A 93 -11.79 7.72 -5.12
CA VAL A 93 -12.51 8.84 -5.74
C VAL A 93 -12.19 10.12 -4.96
N ALA A 94 -11.48 11.03 -5.61
CA ALA A 94 -11.17 12.34 -5.07
C ALA A 94 -12.13 13.40 -5.65
N ILE A 95 -12.68 14.25 -4.81
CA ILE A 95 -13.60 15.31 -5.22
C ILE A 95 -12.99 16.65 -4.82
N SER A 96 -12.68 17.48 -5.81
CA SER A 96 -12.23 18.85 -5.60
C SER A 96 -13.37 19.85 -5.88
N GLY A 97 -13.47 20.88 -5.07
CA GLY A 97 -14.26 22.04 -5.43
C GLY A 97 -13.53 22.87 -6.49
N GLN A 98 -14.28 23.61 -7.31
CA GLN A 98 -13.73 24.53 -8.29
C GLN A 98 -14.45 25.88 -8.22
N VAL A 99 -13.83 26.93 -8.74
CA VAL A 99 -14.48 28.23 -8.94
C VAL A 99 -15.72 28.07 -9.85
N PRO A 100 -16.71 28.99 -9.83
CA PRO A 100 -17.84 28.88 -10.74
C PRO A 100 -17.41 28.74 -12.20
N CYS A 101 -18.18 28.03 -13.02
CA CYS A 101 -17.86 27.75 -14.43
C CYS A 101 -17.47 29.00 -15.22
N SER A 102 -18.14 30.15 -14.95
CA SER A 102 -17.86 31.45 -15.60
C SER A 102 -16.50 32.05 -15.23
N ALA A 103 -15.85 31.58 -14.15
CA ALA A 103 -14.58 32.09 -13.67
C ALA A 103 -13.38 31.17 -14.07
N ILE A 104 -13.66 30.00 -14.63
CA ILE A 104 -12.61 29.06 -15.09
C ILE A 104 -11.84 29.68 -16.27
N GLY A 105 -10.50 29.66 -16.21
CA GLY A 105 -9.63 30.22 -17.23
C GLY A 105 -9.46 31.74 -17.14
N THR A 106 -9.82 32.34 -16.01
CA THR A 106 -9.72 33.80 -15.81
C THR A 106 -8.68 34.21 -14.75
N ASP A 107 -7.87 33.27 -14.26
CA ASP A 107 -6.95 33.45 -13.13
C ASP A 107 -7.70 33.91 -11.85
N ALA A 108 -8.91 33.40 -11.63
CA ALA A 108 -9.72 33.70 -10.47
C ALA A 108 -9.02 33.22 -9.17
N PHE A 109 -9.37 33.86 -8.04
CA PHE A 109 -8.80 33.47 -6.75
C PHE A 109 -9.03 32.00 -6.44
N GLN A 110 -7.94 31.27 -6.15
CA GLN A 110 -7.92 29.83 -5.90
C GLN A 110 -8.39 28.97 -7.09
N GLU A 111 -8.31 29.47 -8.31
CA GLU A 111 -8.42 28.65 -9.51
C GLU A 111 -7.11 27.93 -9.78
N VAL A 112 -7.20 26.71 -10.30
CA VAL A 112 -6.08 25.92 -10.83
C VAL A 112 -6.63 24.92 -11.83
N ASP A 113 -5.84 24.60 -12.88
CA ASP A 113 -6.17 23.51 -13.81
C ASP A 113 -5.95 22.15 -13.15
N VAL A 114 -6.97 21.70 -12.43
CA VAL A 114 -6.95 20.42 -11.69
C VAL A 114 -6.88 19.23 -12.63
N LEU A 115 -7.55 19.30 -13.79
CA LEU A 115 -7.53 18.22 -14.79
C LEU A 115 -6.14 18.05 -15.37
N GLY A 116 -5.49 19.14 -15.78
CA GLY A 116 -4.12 19.10 -16.29
C GLY A 116 -3.13 18.53 -15.28
N MET A 117 -3.23 18.95 -14.00
CA MET A 117 -2.35 18.44 -12.94
C MET A 117 -2.57 16.96 -12.64
N SER A 118 -3.80 16.48 -12.67
CA SER A 118 -4.15 15.10 -12.29
C SER A 118 -3.99 14.09 -13.43
N LEU A 119 -3.78 14.52 -14.66
CA LEU A 119 -3.74 13.67 -15.85
C LEU A 119 -2.76 12.50 -15.74
N SER A 120 -1.60 12.72 -15.16
CA SER A 120 -0.56 11.68 -15.03
C SER A 120 -0.66 10.85 -13.76
N CYS A 121 -1.53 11.21 -12.83
CA CYS A 121 -1.65 10.55 -11.53
C CYS A 121 -3.06 10.02 -11.21
N THR A 122 -3.93 9.93 -12.24
CA THR A 122 -5.27 9.34 -12.14
C THR A 122 -5.55 8.40 -13.31
N LYS A 123 -6.51 7.49 -13.14
CA LYS A 123 -7.07 6.73 -14.27
C LYS A 123 -7.92 7.62 -15.17
N HIS A 124 -8.67 8.53 -14.56
CA HIS A 124 -9.50 9.52 -15.24
C HIS A 124 -9.77 10.72 -14.35
N SER A 125 -10.07 11.87 -14.98
CA SER A 125 -10.47 13.09 -14.30
C SER A 125 -11.64 13.73 -15.01
N PHE A 126 -12.66 14.12 -14.25
CA PHE A 126 -13.87 14.76 -14.76
C PHE A 126 -13.95 16.23 -14.29
N MET A 127 -14.37 17.12 -15.20
CA MET A 127 -14.89 18.44 -14.86
C MET A 127 -16.41 18.40 -15.08
N VAL A 128 -17.19 18.62 -14.02
CA VAL A 128 -18.65 18.60 -14.10
C VAL A 128 -19.18 20.01 -14.28
N THR A 129 -19.54 20.40 -15.48
CA THR A 129 -20.02 21.75 -15.81
C THR A 129 -21.55 21.87 -15.88
N ASP A 130 -22.28 20.73 -15.83
CA ASP A 130 -23.75 20.68 -15.77
C ASP A 130 -24.18 19.75 -14.62
N ALA A 131 -25.06 20.22 -13.77
CA ALA A 131 -25.62 19.45 -12.66
C ALA A 131 -26.41 18.20 -13.13
N ALA A 132 -26.91 18.20 -14.37
CA ALA A 132 -27.58 17.05 -14.97
C ALA A 132 -26.64 15.85 -15.19
N ASP A 133 -25.33 16.09 -15.38
CA ASP A 133 -24.31 15.06 -15.59
C ASP A 133 -23.80 14.44 -14.30
N LEU A 134 -24.03 15.05 -13.16
CA LEU A 134 -23.42 14.67 -11.88
C LEU A 134 -23.67 13.19 -11.52
N GLY A 135 -24.87 12.68 -11.77
CA GLY A 135 -25.22 11.29 -11.49
C GLY A 135 -24.46 10.31 -12.37
N ARG A 136 -24.35 10.59 -13.68
CA ARG A 136 -23.59 9.80 -14.64
C ARG A 136 -22.11 9.81 -14.28
N VAL A 137 -21.52 10.98 -14.07
CA VAL A 137 -20.09 11.12 -13.74
C VAL A 137 -19.73 10.39 -12.46
N LEU A 138 -20.55 10.48 -11.41
CA LEU A 138 -20.30 9.73 -10.18
C LEU A 138 -20.30 8.22 -10.41
N ALA A 139 -21.27 7.70 -11.14
CA ALA A 139 -21.34 6.27 -11.42
C ALA A 139 -20.14 5.80 -12.27
N GLU A 140 -19.76 6.57 -13.31
CA GLU A 140 -18.56 6.31 -14.12
C GLU A 140 -17.28 6.37 -13.28
N ALA A 141 -17.15 7.35 -12.38
CA ALA A 141 -15.96 7.50 -11.53
C ALA A 141 -15.74 6.27 -10.63
N PHE A 142 -16.80 5.73 -10.02
CA PHE A 142 -16.70 4.53 -9.20
C PHE A 142 -16.42 3.29 -10.04
N ALA A 143 -17.04 3.15 -11.21
CA ALA A 143 -16.77 2.07 -12.15
C ALA A 143 -15.31 2.09 -12.60
N ILE A 144 -14.82 3.22 -13.12
CA ILE A 144 -13.43 3.39 -13.57
C ILE A 144 -12.43 3.14 -12.44
N ALA A 145 -12.73 3.59 -11.21
CA ALA A 145 -11.83 3.40 -10.07
C ALA A 145 -11.62 1.93 -9.72
N THR A 146 -12.60 1.07 -9.97
CA THR A 146 -12.58 -0.36 -9.58
C THR A 146 -12.38 -1.32 -10.73
N GLU A 147 -12.69 -0.93 -11.97
CA GLU A 147 -12.62 -1.79 -13.16
C GLU A 147 -11.16 -2.10 -13.55
N GLY A 148 -10.92 -3.34 -14.00
CA GLY A 148 -9.60 -3.80 -14.40
C GLY A 148 -8.58 -3.64 -13.26
N ARG A 149 -7.46 -2.97 -13.54
CA ARG A 149 -6.51 -2.55 -12.52
C ARG A 149 -7.08 -1.34 -11.77
N PRO A 150 -7.35 -1.44 -10.46
CA PRO A 150 -7.91 -0.33 -9.70
C PRO A 150 -7.02 0.91 -9.68
N GLY A 151 -7.61 2.08 -9.43
CA GLY A 151 -6.84 3.32 -9.32
C GLY A 151 -7.72 4.54 -9.03
N PRO A 152 -7.11 5.73 -8.88
CA PRO A 152 -7.81 6.95 -8.53
C PRO A 152 -8.54 7.57 -9.71
N VAL A 153 -9.69 8.17 -9.40
CA VAL A 153 -10.44 9.06 -10.28
C VAL A 153 -10.68 10.38 -9.56
N LEU A 154 -10.52 11.49 -10.28
CA LEU A 154 -10.78 12.82 -9.74
C LEU A 154 -12.05 13.40 -10.36
N ILE A 155 -12.87 14.07 -9.54
CA ILE A 155 -14.04 14.83 -9.96
C ILE A 155 -13.84 16.27 -9.51
N ASP A 156 -13.68 17.19 -10.46
CA ASP A 156 -13.60 18.61 -10.21
C ASP A 156 -14.99 19.23 -10.35
N LEU A 157 -15.50 19.86 -9.29
CA LEU A 157 -16.90 20.24 -9.13
C LEU A 157 -17.07 21.75 -8.89
N PRO A 158 -17.38 22.53 -9.94
CA PRO A 158 -17.61 23.97 -9.82
C PRO A 158 -18.73 24.34 -8.83
N LYS A 159 -18.55 25.46 -8.14
CA LYS A 159 -19.43 25.89 -7.05
C LYS A 159 -20.86 26.16 -7.50
N ASP A 160 -21.05 26.69 -8.68
CA ASP A 160 -22.37 26.92 -9.27
C ASP A 160 -23.10 25.59 -9.59
N VAL A 161 -22.38 24.57 -10.02
CA VAL A 161 -22.93 23.21 -10.22
C VAL A 161 -23.36 22.57 -8.89
N GLN A 162 -22.58 22.77 -7.82
CA GLN A 162 -22.96 22.30 -6.48
C GLN A 162 -24.29 22.91 -6.00
N LEU A 163 -24.59 24.17 -6.38
CA LEU A 163 -25.79 24.90 -6.00
C LEU A 163 -26.96 24.69 -6.96
N ALA A 164 -26.71 24.26 -8.21
CA ALA A 164 -27.74 24.09 -9.23
C ALA A 164 -28.70 22.92 -8.89
N ALA A 165 -29.93 23.00 -9.37
CA ALA A 165 -30.92 21.95 -9.21
C ALA A 165 -30.57 20.74 -10.10
N VAL A 166 -30.56 19.53 -9.50
CA VAL A 166 -30.29 18.28 -10.24
C VAL A 166 -31.62 17.68 -10.71
N PRO A 167 -31.76 17.32 -12.00
CA PRO A 167 -32.92 16.58 -12.53
C PRO A 167 -33.08 15.21 -11.86
N THR A 168 -34.30 14.72 -11.77
CA THR A 168 -34.65 13.51 -10.97
C THR A 168 -34.19 12.17 -11.60
N GLN A 169 -33.67 12.17 -12.82
CA GLN A 169 -33.27 10.97 -13.55
C GLN A 169 -31.74 10.87 -13.64
N SER A 170 -31.17 9.81 -13.08
CA SER A 170 -29.76 9.43 -13.29
C SER A 170 -29.72 8.06 -13.97
N PRO A 171 -28.95 7.88 -15.06
CA PRO A 171 -28.78 6.60 -15.70
C PRO A 171 -28.08 5.62 -14.75
N LEU A 172 -28.48 4.33 -14.85
CA LEU A 172 -27.78 3.22 -14.21
C LEU A 172 -26.67 2.75 -15.15
N PHE A 173 -25.48 2.45 -14.62
CA PHE A 173 -24.40 1.84 -15.38
C PHE A 173 -24.55 0.33 -15.43
N ALA A 174 -24.23 -0.26 -16.58
CA ALA A 174 -24.06 -1.69 -16.75
C ALA A 174 -22.69 -2.10 -16.22
N VAL A 175 -22.66 -3.17 -15.44
CA VAL A 175 -21.43 -3.88 -15.06
C VAL A 175 -21.03 -4.73 -16.26
N GLU A 176 -19.78 -4.62 -16.72
CA GLU A 176 -19.26 -5.50 -17.78
C GLU A 176 -19.27 -6.97 -17.31
N GLU A 177 -19.60 -7.88 -18.24
CA GLU A 177 -19.54 -9.31 -17.98
C GLU A 177 -18.07 -9.75 -17.86
N PRO A 178 -17.75 -10.69 -16.93
CA PRO A 178 -16.39 -11.16 -16.74
C PRO A 178 -15.86 -11.84 -18.02
N GLU A 179 -14.61 -11.55 -18.37
CA GLU A 179 -13.92 -12.12 -19.53
C GLU A 179 -13.85 -13.65 -19.44
N VAL A 180 -14.21 -14.32 -20.53
CA VAL A 180 -14.24 -15.78 -20.60
C VAL A 180 -12.80 -16.30 -20.81
N LEU A 181 -12.32 -17.14 -19.88
CA LEU A 181 -11.01 -17.79 -19.99
C LEU A 181 -10.86 -18.57 -21.30
N ASN A 182 -9.78 -18.28 -22.04
CA ASN A 182 -9.44 -18.97 -23.27
C ASN A 182 -8.93 -20.40 -22.97
N PRO A 183 -9.59 -21.47 -23.46
CA PRO A 183 -9.18 -22.84 -23.20
C PRO A 183 -7.77 -23.19 -23.73
N SER A 184 -7.31 -22.55 -24.83
CA SER A 184 -5.99 -22.80 -25.39
C SER A 184 -4.89 -22.28 -24.48
N ASP A 185 -5.06 -21.12 -23.85
CA ASP A 185 -4.09 -20.50 -22.97
C ASP A 185 -3.99 -21.29 -21.65
N LEU A 186 -5.12 -21.76 -21.13
CA LEU A 186 -5.15 -22.70 -19.99
C LEU A 186 -4.41 -24.00 -20.29
N ALA A 187 -4.61 -24.59 -21.48
CA ALA A 187 -3.94 -25.82 -21.87
C ALA A 187 -2.42 -25.59 -22.01
N ALA A 188 -1.99 -24.48 -22.61
CA ALA A 188 -0.59 -24.10 -22.74
C ALA A 188 0.06 -23.91 -21.36
N ALA A 189 -0.59 -23.17 -20.47
CA ALA A 189 -0.11 -22.95 -19.10
C ALA A 189 0.04 -24.29 -18.33
N ARG A 190 -0.96 -25.17 -18.40
CA ARG A 190 -0.90 -26.51 -17.78
C ARG A 190 0.24 -27.37 -18.34
N THR A 191 0.52 -27.27 -19.64
CA THR A 191 1.63 -27.99 -20.29
C THR A 191 2.98 -27.51 -19.74
N LEU A 192 3.16 -26.19 -19.58
CA LEU A 192 4.38 -25.62 -19.01
C LEU A 192 4.54 -26.02 -17.54
N LEU A 193 3.46 -25.95 -16.75
CA LEU A 193 3.47 -26.38 -15.34
C LEU A 193 3.86 -27.85 -15.18
N ALA A 194 3.28 -28.74 -16.00
CA ALA A 194 3.56 -30.18 -15.96
C ALA A 194 4.99 -30.54 -16.36
N ALA A 195 5.65 -29.73 -17.17
CA ALA A 195 7.01 -29.94 -17.65
C ALA A 195 8.10 -29.32 -16.76
N ALA A 196 7.72 -28.47 -15.81
CA ALA A 196 8.66 -27.74 -14.98
C ALA A 196 9.27 -28.64 -13.88
N GLU A 197 10.59 -28.57 -13.72
CA GLU A 197 11.33 -29.27 -12.67
C GLU A 197 11.60 -28.38 -11.44
N ARG A 198 11.72 -27.06 -11.69
CA ARG A 198 12.04 -26.04 -10.67
C ARG A 198 11.12 -24.84 -10.75
N PRO A 199 9.77 -25.03 -10.69
CA PRO A 199 8.84 -23.93 -10.78
C PRO A 199 8.84 -23.08 -9.49
N VAL A 200 8.60 -21.77 -9.63
CA VAL A 200 8.39 -20.83 -8.53
C VAL A 200 7.09 -20.06 -8.73
N LEU A 201 6.29 -19.96 -7.69
CA LEU A 201 5.10 -19.15 -7.62
C LEU A 201 5.48 -17.72 -7.17
N TYR A 202 5.35 -16.76 -8.08
CA TYR A 202 5.69 -15.35 -7.85
C TYR A 202 4.43 -14.52 -7.63
N VAL A 203 4.17 -14.11 -6.39
CA VAL A 203 2.91 -13.55 -5.93
C VAL A 203 3.01 -12.04 -5.76
N GLY A 204 2.17 -11.28 -6.45
CA GLY A 204 2.06 -9.84 -6.34
C GLY A 204 0.83 -9.34 -5.59
N GLY A 205 0.69 -8.01 -5.54
CA GLY A 205 -0.42 -7.33 -4.86
C GLY A 205 -1.79 -7.59 -5.49
N GLY A 206 -1.84 -8.02 -6.76
CA GLY A 206 -3.08 -8.34 -7.47
C GLY A 206 -3.91 -9.43 -6.79
N VAL A 207 -3.28 -10.33 -6.05
CA VAL A 207 -3.99 -11.37 -5.29
C VAL A 207 -4.88 -10.77 -4.21
N GLY A 208 -4.36 -9.83 -3.41
CA GLY A 208 -5.13 -9.13 -2.39
C GLY A 208 -6.22 -8.22 -2.98
N MET A 209 -5.94 -7.57 -4.12
CA MET A 209 -6.91 -6.74 -4.83
C MET A 209 -8.08 -7.58 -5.38
N ALA A 210 -7.80 -8.76 -5.90
CA ALA A 210 -8.79 -9.70 -6.40
C ALA A 210 -9.54 -10.45 -5.28
N ASN A 211 -9.12 -10.35 -4.01
CA ASN A 211 -9.58 -11.19 -2.89
C ASN A 211 -9.44 -12.69 -3.22
N ALA A 212 -8.31 -13.09 -3.78
CA ALA A 212 -8.02 -14.44 -4.25
C ALA A 212 -7.03 -15.20 -3.36
N GLU A 213 -6.84 -14.76 -2.10
CA GLU A 213 -5.87 -15.36 -1.18
C GLU A 213 -6.18 -16.83 -0.92
N GLN A 214 -7.47 -17.19 -0.74
CA GLN A 214 -7.83 -18.57 -0.49
C GLN A 214 -7.52 -19.47 -1.69
N GLN A 215 -7.88 -19.04 -2.90
CA GLN A 215 -7.59 -19.78 -4.14
C GLN A 215 -6.08 -19.94 -4.36
N LEU A 216 -5.29 -18.91 -4.02
CA LEU A 216 -3.83 -18.98 -4.08
C LEU A 216 -3.27 -20.00 -3.09
N ARG A 217 -3.76 -20.01 -1.84
CA ARG A 217 -3.33 -20.97 -0.80
C ARG A 217 -3.67 -22.39 -1.17
N ASP A 218 -4.88 -22.63 -1.66
CA ASP A 218 -5.32 -23.93 -2.15
C ASP A 218 -4.46 -24.38 -3.34
N PHE A 219 -4.16 -23.48 -4.28
CA PHE A 219 -3.25 -23.74 -5.40
C PHE A 219 -1.84 -24.12 -4.92
N ALA A 220 -1.27 -23.34 -3.99
CA ALA A 220 0.04 -23.60 -3.43
C ALA A 220 0.10 -24.94 -2.68
N ALA A 221 -0.96 -25.29 -1.94
CA ALA A 221 -1.07 -26.55 -1.22
C ALA A 221 -1.14 -27.75 -2.17
N VAL A 222 -1.90 -27.66 -3.26
CA VAL A 222 -2.03 -28.74 -4.26
C VAL A 222 -0.76 -28.94 -5.08
N THR A 223 -0.13 -27.85 -5.52
CA THR A 223 1.06 -27.91 -6.40
C THR A 223 2.34 -28.16 -5.62
N GLY A 224 2.42 -27.71 -4.37
CA GLY A 224 3.63 -27.74 -3.56
C GLY A 224 4.75 -26.83 -4.09
N MET A 225 4.44 -25.89 -4.99
CA MET A 225 5.43 -24.97 -5.57
C MET A 225 6.04 -24.06 -4.49
N PRO A 226 7.38 -23.92 -4.43
CA PRO A 226 8.01 -22.86 -3.67
C PRO A 226 7.46 -21.49 -4.09
N ALA A 227 7.16 -20.64 -3.13
CA ALA A 227 6.45 -19.40 -3.35
C ALA A 227 7.18 -18.20 -2.75
N VAL A 228 7.19 -17.10 -3.49
CA VAL A 228 7.78 -15.82 -3.11
C VAL A 228 6.77 -14.69 -3.29
N THR A 229 6.88 -13.62 -2.50
CA THR A 229 5.97 -12.48 -2.62
C THR A 229 6.72 -11.20 -2.95
N THR A 230 6.05 -10.28 -3.65
CA THR A 230 6.45 -8.86 -3.66
C THR A 230 6.12 -8.23 -2.31
N LEU A 231 6.58 -6.99 -2.07
CA LEU A 231 6.19 -6.19 -0.90
C LEU A 231 4.65 -6.10 -0.75
N LYS A 232 3.92 -5.94 -1.85
CA LYS A 232 2.44 -5.86 -1.87
C LYS A 232 1.76 -7.23 -1.79
N GLY A 233 2.49 -8.31 -2.05
CA GLY A 233 1.98 -9.68 -1.95
C GLY A 233 2.12 -10.29 -0.57
N ILE A 234 2.81 -9.64 0.36
CA ILE A 234 2.97 -10.11 1.75
C ILE A 234 1.58 -10.31 2.38
N GLY A 235 1.37 -11.48 2.99
CA GLY A 235 0.10 -11.88 3.60
C GLY A 235 -0.84 -12.65 2.66
N ALA A 236 -0.56 -12.71 1.35
CA ALA A 236 -1.36 -13.53 0.44
C ALA A 236 -1.23 -15.03 0.72
N LEU A 237 -0.04 -15.46 1.14
CA LEU A 237 0.24 -16.81 1.62
C LEU A 237 0.23 -16.85 3.15
N ASP A 238 -0.01 -18.03 3.70
CA ASP A 238 0.19 -18.28 5.12
C ASP A 238 1.69 -18.10 5.45
N PRO A 239 2.04 -17.26 6.43
CA PRO A 239 3.45 -17.04 6.81
C PRO A 239 4.13 -18.31 7.36
N ASP A 240 3.39 -19.32 7.79
CA ASP A 240 3.90 -20.63 8.23
C ASP A 240 3.87 -21.70 7.14
N SER A 241 3.43 -21.38 5.96
CA SER A 241 3.40 -22.33 4.85
C SER A 241 4.82 -22.84 4.54
N PRO A 242 5.03 -24.17 4.48
CA PRO A 242 6.36 -24.75 4.23
C PRO A 242 6.91 -24.44 2.83
N VAL A 243 6.07 -23.93 1.93
CA VAL A 243 6.49 -23.53 0.58
C VAL A 243 6.79 -22.03 0.48
N TYR A 244 6.47 -21.23 1.50
CA TYR A 244 6.70 -19.79 1.49
C TYR A 244 8.15 -19.45 1.82
N LEU A 245 8.85 -18.80 0.90
CA LEU A 245 10.27 -18.44 1.03
C LEU A 245 10.50 -16.99 1.48
N GLY A 246 9.43 -16.19 1.60
CA GLY A 246 9.49 -14.78 1.98
C GLY A 246 9.38 -13.81 0.81
N MET A 247 9.66 -12.55 1.10
CA MET A 247 9.69 -11.48 0.08
C MET A 247 10.92 -11.63 -0.81
N LEU A 248 10.77 -11.38 -2.13
CA LEU A 248 11.87 -11.32 -3.09
C LEU A 248 12.25 -9.87 -3.41
N GLY A 249 13.40 -9.69 -4.06
CA GLY A 249 13.88 -8.42 -4.59
C GLY A 249 14.96 -7.78 -3.74
N MET A 250 15.06 -6.44 -3.82
CA MET A 250 16.18 -5.65 -3.27
C MET A 250 16.49 -5.95 -1.81
N HIS A 251 15.46 -6.05 -0.96
CA HIS A 251 15.57 -6.41 0.45
C HIS A 251 14.87 -7.74 0.76
N GLY A 252 14.73 -8.60 -0.27
CA GLY A 252 14.14 -9.92 -0.15
C GLY A 252 14.99 -10.88 0.67
N THR A 253 14.38 -12.00 1.07
CA THR A 253 15.14 -13.08 1.71
C THR A 253 16.11 -13.72 0.71
N LYS A 254 17.24 -14.23 1.19
CA LYS A 254 18.20 -14.93 0.33
C LYS A 254 17.58 -16.14 -0.34
N ALA A 255 16.78 -16.91 0.41
CA ALA A 255 16.09 -18.10 -0.13
C ALA A 255 15.14 -17.73 -1.28
N ALA A 256 14.35 -16.66 -1.15
CA ALA A 256 13.46 -16.20 -2.21
C ALA A 256 14.24 -15.77 -3.46
N ASN A 257 15.28 -14.95 -3.29
CA ASN A 257 16.09 -14.48 -4.41
C ASN A 257 16.84 -15.62 -5.12
N TYR A 258 17.40 -16.57 -4.38
CA TYR A 258 18.07 -17.73 -4.98
C TYR A 258 17.09 -18.68 -5.68
N ALA A 259 15.93 -18.94 -5.09
CA ALA A 259 14.92 -19.80 -5.72
C ALA A 259 14.47 -19.23 -7.06
N VAL A 260 14.20 -17.91 -7.12
CA VAL A 260 13.84 -17.24 -8.37
C VAL A 260 14.97 -17.30 -9.39
N GLN A 261 16.23 -17.12 -8.97
CA GLN A 261 17.36 -17.18 -9.90
C GLN A 261 17.61 -18.57 -10.49
N GLN A 262 17.24 -19.64 -9.78
CA GLN A 262 17.50 -21.03 -10.17
C GLN A 262 16.30 -21.72 -10.83
N CYS A 263 15.13 -21.05 -10.87
CA CYS A 263 13.91 -21.66 -11.39
C CYS A 263 13.94 -21.80 -12.92
N ASP A 264 13.19 -22.77 -13.43
CA ASP A 264 12.94 -23.00 -14.86
C ASP A 264 11.56 -22.52 -15.31
N LEU A 265 10.68 -22.21 -14.35
CA LEU A 265 9.36 -21.64 -14.60
C LEU A 265 8.98 -20.65 -13.51
N LEU A 266 8.54 -19.45 -13.92
CA LEU A 266 7.85 -18.49 -13.06
C LEU A 266 6.35 -18.51 -13.37
N LEU A 267 5.53 -18.86 -12.38
CA LEU A 267 4.10 -18.56 -12.41
C LEU A 267 3.88 -17.24 -11.69
N VAL A 268 3.66 -16.20 -12.47
CA VAL A 268 3.50 -14.81 -11.97
C VAL A 268 2.02 -14.53 -11.78
N VAL A 269 1.62 -14.17 -10.57
CA VAL A 269 0.22 -13.99 -10.18
C VAL A 269 0.01 -12.58 -9.66
N GLY A 270 -0.60 -11.72 -10.47
CA GLY A 270 -0.91 -10.33 -10.14
C GLY A 270 0.32 -9.50 -9.76
N ALA A 271 1.41 -9.60 -10.54
CA ALA A 271 2.67 -8.89 -10.29
C ALA A 271 3.25 -8.27 -11.57
N ARG A 272 3.91 -7.10 -11.44
CA ARG A 272 4.35 -6.23 -12.56
C ARG A 272 5.81 -6.40 -12.99
N PHE A 273 6.60 -7.27 -12.42
CA PHE A 273 8.06 -7.29 -12.58
C PHE A 273 8.71 -5.93 -12.23
N ASP A 274 8.38 -5.42 -11.07
CA ASP A 274 8.90 -4.15 -10.54
C ASP A 274 10.44 -4.15 -10.50
N ASP A 275 11.07 -2.98 -10.73
CA ASP A 275 12.52 -2.85 -10.75
C ASP A 275 13.17 -3.13 -9.39
N ARG A 276 12.46 -2.88 -8.28
CA ARG A 276 12.91 -3.24 -6.92
C ARG A 276 12.89 -4.74 -6.66
N VAL A 277 12.14 -5.48 -7.49
CA VAL A 277 12.06 -6.95 -7.43
C VAL A 277 13.06 -7.61 -8.37
N THR A 278 13.18 -7.12 -9.60
CA THR A 278 13.96 -7.80 -10.64
C THR A 278 15.46 -7.54 -10.55
N GLY A 279 15.89 -6.44 -9.92
CA GLY A 279 17.26 -6.00 -9.98
C GLY A 279 17.70 -5.82 -11.44
N LYS A 280 18.83 -6.40 -11.83
CA LYS A 280 19.29 -6.42 -13.24
C LYS A 280 18.41 -7.36 -14.06
N LEU A 281 17.54 -6.78 -14.86
CA LEU A 281 16.46 -7.51 -15.55
C LEU A 281 16.97 -8.62 -16.48
N GLU A 282 18.09 -8.39 -17.17
CA GLU A 282 18.71 -9.35 -18.09
C GLU A 282 19.24 -10.59 -17.38
N GLU A 283 19.54 -10.48 -16.09
CA GLU A 283 20.03 -11.57 -15.25
C GLU A 283 18.92 -12.12 -14.31
N PHE A 284 17.69 -11.61 -14.39
CA PHE A 284 16.60 -12.07 -13.53
C PHE A 284 15.97 -13.37 -14.03
N ALA A 285 16.07 -14.43 -13.23
CA ALA A 285 15.55 -15.78 -13.56
C ALA A 285 15.85 -16.19 -15.03
N PRO A 286 17.13 -16.25 -15.45
CA PRO A 286 17.52 -16.27 -16.86
C PRO A 286 17.06 -17.54 -17.60
N GLU A 287 16.85 -18.65 -16.90
CA GLU A 287 16.42 -19.94 -17.48
C GLU A 287 14.90 -20.13 -17.44
N ALA A 288 14.18 -19.24 -16.73
CA ALA A 288 12.76 -19.45 -16.49
C ALA A 288 11.88 -19.04 -17.68
N LYS A 289 10.99 -19.94 -18.06
CA LYS A 289 9.77 -19.59 -18.80
C LYS A 289 8.81 -18.86 -17.89
N VAL A 290 7.89 -18.06 -18.45
CA VAL A 290 6.96 -17.24 -17.69
C VAL A 290 5.52 -17.54 -18.08
N ILE A 291 4.69 -17.89 -17.11
CA ILE A 291 3.23 -17.82 -17.19
C ILE A 291 2.82 -16.58 -16.38
N HIS A 292 2.12 -15.64 -17.00
CA HIS A 292 1.73 -14.38 -16.35
C HIS A 292 0.21 -14.28 -16.26
N LEU A 293 -0.33 -14.26 -15.04
CA LEU A 293 -1.75 -14.09 -14.75
C LEU A 293 -1.97 -12.68 -14.19
N ASP A 294 -2.71 -11.85 -14.92
CA ASP A 294 -3.02 -10.48 -14.49
C ASP A 294 -4.39 -10.05 -15.02
N VAL A 295 -4.99 -9.05 -14.41
CA VAL A 295 -6.21 -8.39 -14.89
C VAL A 295 -5.90 -7.35 -15.96
N ASP A 296 -4.65 -6.88 -16.03
CA ASP A 296 -4.17 -5.85 -16.96
C ASP A 296 -3.24 -6.48 -18.01
N ALA A 297 -3.78 -6.69 -19.22
CA ALA A 297 -3.02 -7.24 -20.34
C ALA A 297 -1.81 -6.36 -20.74
N ALA A 298 -1.79 -5.07 -20.39
CA ALA A 298 -0.68 -4.18 -20.69
C ALA A 298 0.60 -4.49 -19.87
N GLU A 299 0.50 -5.32 -18.82
CA GLU A 299 1.66 -5.78 -18.07
C GLU A 299 2.39 -6.94 -18.76
N PHE A 300 1.75 -7.65 -19.72
CA PHE A 300 2.37 -8.76 -20.43
C PHE A 300 3.45 -8.27 -21.40
N GLY A 301 4.66 -8.78 -21.23
CA GLY A 301 5.80 -8.40 -22.07
C GLY A 301 6.37 -7.01 -21.86
N LYS A 302 5.79 -6.20 -20.97
CA LYS A 302 6.23 -4.82 -20.69
C LYS A 302 7.68 -4.75 -20.20
N ARG A 303 8.08 -5.64 -19.33
CA ARG A 303 9.44 -5.73 -18.80
C ARG A 303 10.09 -7.08 -19.10
N ARG A 304 9.37 -8.18 -19.01
CA ARG A 304 9.81 -9.53 -19.31
C ARG A 304 8.76 -10.22 -20.18
N ALA A 305 9.21 -10.87 -21.23
CA ALA A 305 8.33 -11.67 -22.09
C ALA A 305 7.68 -12.81 -21.28
N ALA A 306 6.42 -13.10 -21.60
CA ALA A 306 5.71 -14.25 -21.07
C ALA A 306 5.43 -15.24 -22.21
N GLU A 307 5.70 -16.52 -21.99
CA GLU A 307 5.31 -17.59 -22.91
C GLU A 307 3.80 -17.77 -22.98
N VAL A 308 3.13 -17.54 -21.83
CA VAL A 308 1.67 -17.56 -21.73
C VAL A 308 1.23 -16.38 -20.84
N GLY A 309 0.47 -15.45 -21.42
CA GLY A 309 -0.20 -14.38 -20.68
C GLY A 309 -1.71 -14.65 -20.64
N ILE A 310 -2.32 -14.61 -19.47
CA ILE A 310 -3.77 -14.82 -19.29
C ILE A 310 -4.37 -13.62 -18.59
N THR A 311 -5.18 -12.84 -19.32
CA THR A 311 -6.00 -11.78 -18.72
C THR A 311 -7.18 -12.43 -18.00
N THR A 312 -7.30 -12.26 -16.69
CA THR A 312 -8.27 -13.05 -15.93
C THR A 312 -8.52 -12.57 -14.50
N ASP A 313 -9.67 -12.95 -13.95
CA ASP A 313 -9.89 -13.00 -12.52
C ASP A 313 -9.15 -14.21 -11.91
N LEU A 314 -8.26 -13.94 -10.96
CA LEU A 314 -7.44 -14.95 -10.27
C LEU A 314 -8.29 -16.03 -9.57
N LYS A 315 -9.49 -15.69 -9.10
CA LYS A 315 -10.42 -16.66 -8.48
C LYS A 315 -10.88 -17.74 -9.45
N GLN A 316 -10.93 -17.41 -10.75
CA GLN A 316 -11.37 -18.34 -11.80
C GLN A 316 -10.23 -19.21 -12.31
N VAL A 317 -9.03 -18.62 -12.50
CA VAL A 317 -7.92 -19.30 -13.18
C VAL A 317 -7.13 -20.22 -12.25
N LEU A 318 -6.87 -19.82 -10.99
CA LEU A 318 -6.05 -20.59 -10.06
C LEU A 318 -6.59 -22.01 -9.83
N PRO A 319 -7.91 -22.23 -9.55
CA PRO A 319 -8.44 -23.59 -9.41
C PRO A 319 -8.32 -24.43 -10.68
N ARG A 320 -8.37 -23.81 -11.87
CA ARG A 320 -8.27 -24.52 -13.15
C ARG A 320 -6.85 -24.91 -13.53
N LEU A 321 -5.85 -24.20 -12.99
CA LEU A 321 -4.43 -24.51 -13.18
C LEU A 321 -3.89 -25.47 -12.11
N ALA A 322 -4.59 -25.65 -10.99
CA ALA A 322 -4.16 -26.51 -9.90
C ALA A 322 -3.98 -27.96 -10.36
N MET A 323 -2.81 -28.53 -10.06
CA MET A 323 -2.43 -29.89 -10.39
C MET A 323 -1.26 -30.34 -9.51
N THR A 324 -1.17 -31.65 -9.23
CA THR A 324 -0.02 -32.20 -8.52
C THR A 324 1.23 -32.15 -9.42
N LEU A 325 2.35 -31.67 -8.88
CA LEU A 325 3.62 -31.57 -9.57
C LEU A 325 4.65 -32.52 -8.91
N ASP A 326 5.48 -33.17 -9.74
CA ASP A 326 6.57 -34.00 -9.25
C ASP A 326 7.87 -33.20 -9.08
N ILE A 327 7.89 -32.35 -8.04
CA ILE A 327 8.97 -31.40 -7.75
C ILE A 327 9.56 -31.57 -6.34
N ALA A 328 9.47 -32.77 -5.78
CA ALA A 328 9.92 -33.02 -4.40
C ALA A 328 11.39 -32.64 -4.15
N PRO A 329 12.37 -32.93 -5.04
CA PRO A 329 13.76 -32.51 -4.84
C PRO A 329 13.92 -30.97 -4.82
N TRP A 330 13.21 -30.26 -5.69
CA TRP A 330 13.24 -28.80 -5.73
C TRP A 330 12.65 -28.17 -4.49
N ARG A 331 11.49 -28.66 -4.03
CA ARG A 331 10.86 -28.21 -2.80
C ARG A 331 11.77 -28.40 -1.58
N GLU A 332 12.41 -29.55 -1.46
CA GLU A 332 13.38 -29.81 -0.37
C GLU A 332 14.59 -28.89 -0.44
N HIS A 333 15.13 -28.64 -1.63
CA HIS A 333 16.22 -27.70 -1.85
C HIS A 333 15.84 -26.28 -1.39
N CYS A 334 14.67 -25.78 -1.79
CA CYS A 334 14.18 -24.47 -1.36
C CYS A 334 13.94 -24.39 0.15
N ALA A 335 13.37 -25.43 0.75
CA ALA A 335 13.19 -25.52 2.19
C ALA A 335 14.52 -25.54 2.96
N ALA A 336 15.54 -26.20 2.41
CA ALA A 336 16.90 -26.19 2.98
C ALA A 336 17.51 -24.79 2.94
N MET A 337 17.39 -24.06 1.82
CA MET A 337 17.83 -22.68 1.72
C MET A 337 17.11 -21.77 2.72
N ALA A 338 15.79 -21.94 2.90
CA ALA A 338 15.01 -21.14 3.85
C ALA A 338 15.49 -21.35 5.30
N ARG A 339 15.87 -22.57 5.67
CA ARG A 339 16.46 -22.87 7.00
C ARG A 339 17.86 -22.30 7.14
N GLU A 340 18.70 -22.46 6.13
CA GLU A 340 20.10 -22.02 6.14
C GLU A 340 20.22 -20.48 6.25
N TYR A 341 19.37 -19.76 5.50
CA TYR A 341 19.41 -18.31 5.41
C TYR A 341 18.36 -17.60 6.26
N ALA A 342 17.84 -18.27 7.28
CA ALA A 342 16.88 -17.65 8.21
C ALA A 342 17.48 -16.45 8.92
N PHE A 343 16.68 -15.39 9.11
CA PHE A 343 17.10 -14.20 9.84
C PHE A 343 17.47 -14.52 11.28
N ARG A 344 18.52 -13.86 11.78
CA ARG A 344 18.98 -13.96 13.17
C ARG A 344 18.61 -12.72 13.95
N TYR A 345 18.38 -12.91 15.25
CA TYR A 345 17.92 -11.85 16.16
C TYR A 345 18.79 -11.70 17.39
N ASP A 346 19.90 -12.43 17.48
CA ASP A 346 20.90 -12.43 18.52
C ASP A 346 21.90 -11.27 18.33
N HIS A 347 21.40 -10.03 18.47
CA HIS A 347 22.23 -8.84 18.33
C HIS A 347 23.02 -8.58 19.63
N PRO A 348 24.35 -8.38 19.59
CA PRO A 348 25.18 -8.12 20.76
C PRO A 348 24.92 -6.72 21.34
N GLY A 349 25.29 -6.54 22.60
CA GLY A 349 25.18 -5.23 23.29
C GLY A 349 23.79 -4.95 23.86
N GLN A 350 23.58 -3.70 24.28
CA GLN A 350 22.37 -3.23 24.95
C GLN A 350 21.43 -2.44 24.03
N ALA A 351 21.93 -2.02 22.86
CA ALA A 351 21.15 -1.26 21.89
C ALA A 351 19.92 -2.05 21.39
N ILE A 352 18.89 -1.32 21.07
CA ILE A 352 17.67 -1.90 20.49
C ILE A 352 17.95 -2.26 19.02
N TYR A 353 17.82 -3.55 18.71
CA TYR A 353 17.83 -4.05 17.35
C TYR A 353 16.41 -4.04 16.79
N ALA A 354 16.11 -3.12 15.88
CA ALA A 354 14.76 -2.90 15.36
C ALA A 354 14.09 -4.18 14.82
N PRO A 355 14.77 -5.08 14.05
CA PRO A 355 14.19 -6.35 13.63
C PRO A 355 13.73 -7.25 14.79
N ALA A 356 14.47 -7.31 15.88
CA ALA A 356 14.10 -8.11 17.06
C ALA A 356 12.87 -7.52 17.79
N LEU A 357 12.77 -6.19 17.86
CA LEU A 357 11.60 -5.50 18.41
C LEU A 357 10.36 -5.78 17.55
N LEU A 358 10.46 -5.63 16.22
CA LEU A 358 9.35 -5.86 15.30
C LEU A 358 8.87 -7.31 15.32
N LYS A 359 9.79 -8.27 15.40
CA LYS A 359 9.44 -9.68 15.60
C LYS A 359 8.66 -9.90 16.90
N GLN A 360 9.11 -9.29 18.00
CA GLN A 360 8.40 -9.38 19.29
C GLN A 360 7.03 -8.71 19.24
N LEU A 361 6.90 -7.57 18.56
CA LEU A 361 5.62 -6.91 18.31
C LEU A 361 4.70 -7.83 17.52
N SER A 362 5.19 -8.38 16.39
CA SER A 362 4.41 -9.27 15.52
C SER A 362 3.84 -10.49 16.24
N THR A 363 4.58 -11.07 17.22
CA THR A 363 4.10 -12.23 17.99
C THR A 363 3.03 -11.89 19.04
N ARG A 364 2.87 -10.61 19.39
CA ARG A 364 1.88 -10.12 20.34
C ARG A 364 0.59 -9.63 19.69
N LEU A 365 0.67 -9.29 18.42
CA LEU A 365 -0.48 -8.76 17.68
C LEU A 365 -1.47 -9.88 17.31
N PRO A 366 -2.79 -9.65 17.46
CA PRO A 366 -3.80 -10.50 16.83
C PRO A 366 -3.60 -10.64 15.32
N GLU A 367 -3.99 -11.77 14.74
CA GLU A 367 -3.86 -12.02 13.29
C GLU A 367 -4.66 -11.02 12.43
N SER A 368 -5.75 -10.48 12.98
CA SER A 368 -6.56 -9.46 12.31
C SER A 368 -5.93 -8.06 12.33
N SER A 369 -4.85 -7.86 13.07
CA SER A 369 -4.23 -6.52 13.22
C SER A 369 -3.78 -5.94 11.89
N VAL A 370 -3.91 -4.61 11.76
CA VAL A 370 -3.38 -3.86 10.62
C VAL A 370 -2.13 -3.12 11.02
N VAL A 371 -1.06 -3.31 10.27
CA VAL A 371 0.17 -2.53 10.41
C VAL A 371 0.27 -1.57 9.23
N ALA A 372 0.11 -0.27 9.51
CA ALA A 372 0.44 0.78 8.58
C ALA A 372 1.92 1.14 8.76
N CYS A 373 2.69 0.97 7.70
CA CYS A 373 4.11 1.19 7.73
C CYS A 373 4.50 2.38 6.85
N ASP A 374 5.26 3.30 7.42
CA ASP A 374 5.80 4.43 6.69
C ASP A 374 7.04 4.02 5.86
N VAL A 375 7.64 4.95 5.12
CA VAL A 375 8.70 4.67 4.15
C VAL A 375 10.08 4.97 4.75
N GLY A 376 10.98 4.00 4.63
CA GLY A 376 12.36 4.07 5.13
C GLY A 376 12.93 2.69 5.46
N GLN A 377 13.98 2.61 6.27
CA GLN A 377 14.56 1.34 6.71
C GLN A 377 13.54 0.49 7.49
N HIS A 378 12.72 1.13 8.32
CA HIS A 378 11.64 0.49 9.08
C HIS A 378 10.62 -0.22 8.18
N GLN A 379 10.35 0.30 6.97
CA GLN A 379 9.49 -0.34 5.99
C GLN A 379 10.00 -1.73 5.59
N MET A 380 11.28 -1.81 5.31
CA MET A 380 11.90 -3.07 4.93
C MET A 380 11.99 -4.03 6.11
N TRP A 381 12.31 -3.55 7.30
CA TRP A 381 12.31 -4.38 8.51
C TRP A 381 10.92 -4.93 8.85
N VAL A 382 9.85 -4.14 8.68
CA VAL A 382 8.47 -4.63 8.83
C VAL A 382 8.19 -5.74 7.83
N ALA A 383 8.53 -5.53 6.54
CA ALA A 383 8.31 -6.51 5.48
C ALA A 383 9.11 -7.82 5.68
N GLN A 384 10.32 -7.73 6.27
CA GLN A 384 11.20 -8.89 6.50
C GLN A 384 10.86 -9.66 7.78
N HIS A 385 10.39 -8.97 8.83
CA HIS A 385 10.40 -9.53 10.19
C HIS A 385 9.02 -9.62 10.85
N MET A 386 7.99 -8.99 10.29
CA MET A 386 6.62 -9.12 10.77
C MET A 386 5.84 -10.13 9.92
N ARG A 387 4.82 -10.73 10.54
CA ARG A 387 3.97 -11.77 9.94
C ARG A 387 2.60 -11.19 9.62
N PHE A 388 2.09 -11.50 8.45
CA PHE A 388 0.79 -11.04 7.99
C PHE A 388 0.00 -12.20 7.40
N THR A 389 -1.29 -12.28 7.73
CA THR A 389 -2.21 -13.31 7.24
C THR A 389 -3.11 -12.82 6.12
N SER A 390 -3.05 -11.53 5.79
CA SER A 390 -3.74 -10.93 4.65
C SER A 390 -2.95 -9.73 4.13
N PRO A 391 -2.92 -9.47 2.81
CA PRO A 391 -2.36 -8.23 2.25
C PRO A 391 -3.05 -6.96 2.76
N ARG A 392 -4.29 -7.08 3.24
CA ARG A 392 -5.05 -5.99 3.87
C ARG A 392 -4.55 -5.61 5.26
N ASN A 393 -3.71 -6.44 5.85
CA ASN A 393 -3.11 -6.23 7.15
C ASN A 393 -1.75 -5.51 7.07
N HIS A 394 -1.18 -5.39 5.86
CA HIS A 394 0.09 -4.72 5.62
C HIS A 394 -0.10 -3.53 4.69
N LEU A 395 -0.18 -2.33 5.24
CA LEU A 395 -0.32 -1.08 4.49
C LEU A 395 1.02 -0.38 4.39
N SER A 396 1.54 -0.28 3.18
CA SER A 396 2.84 0.37 2.92
C SER A 396 2.85 0.98 1.52
N SER A 397 3.44 2.15 1.35
CA SER A 397 3.65 2.78 0.04
C SER A 397 4.74 2.02 -0.71
N ALA A 398 4.37 1.29 -1.76
CA ALA A 398 5.29 0.44 -2.49
C ALA A 398 5.72 1.05 -3.84
N GLY A 399 4.76 1.56 -4.61
CA GLY A 399 5.01 2.07 -5.95
C GLY A 399 5.63 3.46 -5.98
N LEU A 400 5.12 4.38 -5.16
CA LEU A 400 5.62 5.75 -5.07
C LEU A 400 6.70 5.92 -3.99
N GLY A 401 6.62 5.15 -2.90
CA GLY A 401 7.56 5.26 -1.79
C GLY A 401 7.37 6.56 -1.00
N THR A 402 6.13 6.90 -0.70
CA THR A 402 5.76 8.19 -0.10
C THR A 402 6.06 8.22 1.39
N MET A 403 7.07 8.95 1.81
CA MET A 403 7.28 9.28 3.22
C MET A 403 6.10 10.13 3.74
N GLY A 404 5.69 9.88 4.98
CA GLY A 404 4.49 10.49 5.58
C GLY A 404 3.18 9.75 5.29
N PHE A 405 3.22 8.63 4.57
CA PHE A 405 2.05 7.79 4.27
C PHE A 405 1.48 7.10 5.51
N GLY A 406 2.34 6.64 6.41
CA GLY A 406 1.99 5.68 7.45
C GLY A 406 0.92 6.18 8.42
N LEU A 407 1.08 7.39 8.98
CA LEU A 407 0.16 7.95 9.97
C LEU A 407 -1.25 8.18 9.41
N PRO A 408 -1.44 8.85 8.26
CA PRO A 408 -2.76 8.97 7.64
C PRO A 408 -3.36 7.60 7.25
N ALA A 409 -2.56 6.67 6.73
CA ALA A 409 -3.04 5.34 6.37
C ALA A 409 -3.53 4.55 7.60
N ALA A 410 -2.85 4.68 8.75
CA ALA A 410 -3.30 4.10 10.02
C ALA A 410 -4.65 4.68 10.47
N ILE A 411 -4.87 5.99 10.28
CA ILE A 411 -6.16 6.64 10.53
C ILE A 411 -7.26 6.01 9.67
N GLY A 412 -7.02 5.92 8.35
CA GLY A 412 -7.97 5.30 7.43
C GLY A 412 -8.28 3.85 7.76
N ALA A 413 -7.25 3.06 8.06
CA ALA A 413 -7.38 1.68 8.49
C ALA A 413 -8.24 1.54 9.76
N LYS A 414 -7.95 2.35 10.79
CA LYS A 414 -8.70 2.31 12.06
C LYS A 414 -10.16 2.71 11.88
N MET A 415 -10.44 3.63 10.98
CA MET A 415 -11.83 4.02 10.68
C MET A 415 -12.58 2.95 9.88
N SER A 416 -11.90 2.19 9.06
CA SER A 416 -12.49 1.08 8.30
C SER A 416 -12.68 -0.20 9.13
N ARG A 417 -11.82 -0.38 10.14
CA ARG A 417 -11.77 -1.59 10.99
C ARG A 417 -11.67 -1.17 12.47
N PRO A 418 -12.76 -0.61 13.03
CA PRO A 418 -12.75 0.02 14.36
C PRO A 418 -12.43 -0.96 15.50
N GLU A 419 -12.74 -2.25 15.34
CA GLU A 419 -12.53 -3.27 16.37
C GLU A 419 -11.12 -3.90 16.30
N ASP A 420 -10.45 -3.83 15.15
CA ASP A 420 -9.12 -4.41 14.99
C ASP A 420 -8.02 -3.54 15.60
N GLU A 421 -6.94 -4.16 16.04
CA GLU A 421 -5.75 -3.43 16.45
C GLU A 421 -5.06 -2.81 15.23
N VAL A 422 -4.77 -1.51 15.30
CA VAL A 422 -4.07 -0.79 14.24
C VAL A 422 -2.78 -0.21 14.80
N VAL A 423 -1.66 -0.63 14.21
CA VAL A 423 -0.32 -0.19 14.60
C VAL A 423 0.31 0.59 13.45
N LEU A 424 0.80 1.78 13.75
CA LEU A 424 1.72 2.52 12.90
C LEU A 424 3.16 2.11 13.25
N VAL A 425 3.96 1.79 12.24
CA VAL A 425 5.43 1.74 12.37
C VAL A 425 6.01 2.82 11.46
N SER A 426 6.70 3.78 12.04
CA SER A 426 7.27 4.91 11.30
C SER A 426 8.71 5.19 11.74
N GLY A 427 9.50 5.80 10.86
CA GLY A 427 10.77 6.42 11.21
C GLY A 427 10.57 7.90 11.56
N ASP A 428 11.52 8.47 12.24
CA ASP A 428 11.54 9.87 12.70
C ASP A 428 11.30 10.88 11.56
N GLY A 429 12.03 10.76 10.46
CA GLY A 429 11.88 11.66 9.30
C GLY A 429 10.53 11.53 8.60
N SER A 430 10.02 10.30 8.43
CA SER A 430 8.70 10.08 7.81
C SER A 430 7.55 10.56 8.68
N PHE A 431 7.63 10.33 9.99
CA PHE A 431 6.61 10.73 10.96
C PHE A 431 6.38 12.25 10.94
N MET A 432 7.46 13.03 10.84
CA MET A 432 7.37 14.49 10.81
C MET A 432 6.63 15.04 9.58
N MET A 433 6.57 14.32 8.46
CA MET A 433 5.94 14.80 7.23
C MET A 433 4.42 14.92 7.32
N ASN A 434 3.76 14.16 8.21
CA ASN A 434 2.31 14.24 8.44
C ASN A 434 1.96 14.25 9.93
N VAL A 435 2.86 14.72 10.77
CA VAL A 435 2.71 14.76 12.24
C VAL A 435 1.45 15.50 12.70
N GLN A 436 0.97 16.48 11.94
CA GLN A 436 -0.26 17.23 12.21
C GLN A 436 -1.50 16.32 12.29
N GLU A 437 -1.46 15.13 11.69
CA GLU A 437 -2.55 14.14 11.75
C GLU A 437 -2.72 13.49 13.14
N LEU A 438 -1.79 13.73 14.08
CA LEU A 438 -2.04 13.48 15.51
C LEU A 438 -3.27 14.24 16.01
N GLY A 439 -3.51 15.44 15.45
CA GLY A 439 -4.72 16.21 15.69
C GLY A 439 -5.99 15.52 15.18
N THR A 440 -5.89 14.75 14.10
CA THR A 440 -7.00 13.92 13.57
C THR A 440 -7.26 12.73 14.51
N ILE A 441 -6.23 12.02 14.95
CA ILE A 441 -6.33 10.94 15.95
C ILE A 441 -7.01 11.44 17.22
N ARG A 442 -6.56 12.58 17.74
CA ARG A 442 -7.12 13.19 18.95
C ARG A 442 -8.59 13.57 18.78
N ARG A 443 -8.94 14.22 17.65
CA ARG A 443 -10.32 14.64 17.36
C ARG A 443 -11.28 13.46 17.27
N ALA A 444 -10.90 12.41 16.56
CA ALA A 444 -11.73 11.23 16.33
C ALA A 444 -11.57 10.16 17.42
N GLN A 445 -10.75 10.41 18.42
CA GLN A 445 -10.42 9.47 19.53
C GLN A 445 -10.03 8.07 19.03
N LEU A 446 -9.23 8.02 17.96
CA LEU A 446 -8.82 6.77 17.33
C LEU A 446 -7.79 6.04 18.18
N LYS A 447 -7.99 4.73 18.34
CA LYS A 447 -7.08 3.85 19.08
C LYS A 447 -5.98 3.34 18.13
N VAL A 448 -5.03 4.20 17.78
CA VAL A 448 -3.87 3.85 16.94
C VAL A 448 -2.64 3.72 17.84
N LYS A 449 -1.98 2.56 17.78
CA LYS A 449 -0.70 2.33 18.44
C LYS A 449 0.42 2.77 17.52
N MET A 450 1.37 3.54 18.02
CA MET A 450 2.44 4.10 17.20
C MET A 450 3.80 3.64 17.74
N VAL A 451 4.58 3.00 16.90
CA VAL A 451 5.97 2.63 17.14
C VAL A 451 6.84 3.50 16.26
N LEU A 452 7.55 4.43 16.88
CA LEU A 452 8.42 5.38 16.19
C LEU A 452 9.87 4.94 16.38
N LEU A 453 10.49 4.45 15.31
CA LEU A 453 11.89 4.04 15.27
C LEU A 453 12.74 5.26 14.92
N ASP A 454 13.45 5.80 15.90
CA ASP A 454 14.25 7.02 15.77
C ASP A 454 15.74 6.67 15.74
N ASN A 455 16.38 6.84 14.60
CA ASN A 455 17.82 6.74 14.41
C ASN A 455 18.47 8.11 14.14
N GLN A 456 17.71 9.19 14.26
CA GLN A 456 18.14 10.57 13.97
C GLN A 456 18.74 10.73 12.55
N ARG A 457 18.22 9.96 11.59
CA ARG A 457 18.72 9.92 10.22
C ARG A 457 17.60 9.70 9.21
N LEU A 458 17.77 10.20 8.01
CA LEU A 458 17.11 9.64 6.85
C LEU A 458 17.80 8.31 6.49
N GLY A 459 17.50 7.27 7.28
CA GLY A 459 18.32 6.06 7.40
C GLY A 459 18.55 5.31 6.09
N MET A 460 17.55 5.20 5.20
CA MET A 460 17.72 4.56 3.89
C MET A 460 18.63 5.38 2.98
N VAL A 461 18.51 6.72 2.99
CA VAL A 461 19.39 7.61 2.20
C VAL A 461 20.81 7.58 2.76
N ARG A 462 20.94 7.60 4.10
CA ARG A 462 22.25 7.44 4.76
C ARG A 462 22.93 6.13 4.34
N GLN A 463 22.21 5.01 4.34
CA GLN A 463 22.74 3.71 3.91
C GLN A 463 23.26 3.76 2.48
N TRP A 464 22.58 4.44 1.58
CA TRP A 464 23.02 4.61 0.20
C TRP A 464 24.24 5.52 0.09
N GLN A 465 24.29 6.62 0.86
CA GLN A 465 25.46 7.50 0.92
C GLN A 465 26.68 6.75 1.47
N GLU A 466 26.48 5.89 2.47
CA GLU A 466 27.53 5.05 3.02
C GLU A 466 28.09 4.06 2.00
N LEU A 467 27.22 3.37 1.26
CA LEU A 467 27.63 2.26 0.40
C LEU A 467 28.08 2.71 -1.00
N PHE A 468 27.55 3.82 -1.52
CA PHE A 468 27.70 4.19 -2.93
C PHE A 468 28.21 5.61 -3.15
N PHE A 469 28.40 6.40 -2.09
CA PHE A 469 28.85 7.81 -2.17
C PHE A 469 29.97 8.12 -1.17
N ASP A 470 30.84 7.17 -0.89
CA ASP A 470 32.03 7.31 -0.03
C ASP A 470 31.72 7.85 1.38
N GLY A 471 30.55 7.56 1.94
CA GLY A 471 30.14 8.07 3.25
C GLY A 471 29.94 9.60 3.31
N ARG A 472 29.71 10.25 2.19
CA ARG A 472 29.41 11.69 2.15
C ARG A 472 27.96 11.95 2.52
N TYR A 473 27.71 12.05 3.83
CA TYR A 473 26.38 12.24 4.40
C TYR A 473 25.92 13.69 4.24
N SER A 474 25.15 13.96 3.18
CA SER A 474 24.58 15.29 2.90
C SER A 474 23.10 15.29 3.25
N GLU A 475 22.67 16.21 4.15
CA GLU A 475 21.28 16.48 4.53
C GLU A 475 20.50 15.22 5.01
N THR A 476 21.19 14.29 5.67
CA THR A 476 20.56 13.06 6.21
C THR A 476 20.61 12.98 7.72
N ILE A 477 21.15 13.99 8.38
CA ILE A 477 21.25 14.07 9.84
C ILE A 477 20.01 14.78 10.36
N LEU A 478 19.32 14.15 11.33
CA LEU A 478 18.11 14.67 12.00
C LEU A 478 18.34 14.76 13.52
N SER A 479 19.54 15.19 13.95
CA SER A 479 19.87 15.33 15.39
C SER A 479 19.12 16.47 16.09
N ASP A 480 18.39 17.27 15.33
CA ASP A 480 17.49 18.34 15.76
C ASP A 480 16.02 17.91 15.89
N ASN A 481 15.74 16.60 15.84
CA ASN A 481 14.41 16.06 16.07
C ASN A 481 13.83 16.55 17.42
N PRO A 482 12.49 16.82 17.46
CA PRO A 482 11.83 17.18 18.71
C PRO A 482 11.78 15.99 19.69
N ASP A 483 11.48 16.27 20.96
CA ASP A 483 11.01 15.22 21.87
C ASP A 483 9.64 14.72 21.40
N PHE A 484 9.61 13.54 20.75
CA PHE A 484 8.41 12.97 20.16
C PHE A 484 7.34 12.60 21.20
N VAL A 485 7.74 12.25 22.42
CA VAL A 485 6.79 11.96 23.52
C VAL A 485 6.13 13.26 23.99
N ALA A 486 6.91 14.33 24.16
CA ALA A 486 6.35 15.65 24.47
C ALA A 486 5.46 16.18 23.33
N LEU A 487 5.84 15.95 22.08
CA LEU A 487 5.03 16.30 20.90
C LEU A 487 3.69 15.57 20.88
N ALA A 488 3.68 14.25 21.11
CA ALA A 488 2.45 13.45 21.23
C ALA A 488 1.58 13.92 22.41
N ALA A 489 2.20 14.22 23.55
CA ALA A 489 1.52 14.74 24.74
C ALA A 489 0.83 16.09 24.48
N ALA A 490 1.39 16.96 23.62
CA ALA A 490 0.76 18.21 23.21
C ALA A 490 -0.58 17.98 22.46
N PHE A 491 -0.74 16.82 21.80
CA PHE A 491 -2.02 16.36 21.23
C PHE A 491 -2.85 15.53 22.20
N GLY A 492 -2.41 15.38 23.47
CA GLY A 492 -3.10 14.57 24.48
C GLY A 492 -2.98 13.07 24.25
N ILE A 493 -1.92 12.64 23.57
CA ILE A 493 -1.59 11.23 23.32
C ILE A 493 -0.45 10.84 24.26
N PRO A 494 -0.64 9.88 25.19
CA PRO A 494 0.41 9.40 26.06
C PRO A 494 1.49 8.62 25.29
N GLY A 495 2.69 8.57 25.84
CA GLY A 495 3.78 7.82 25.23
C GLY A 495 4.96 7.65 26.19
N GLU A 496 5.91 6.87 25.76
CA GLU A 496 7.17 6.65 26.46
C GLU A 496 8.33 6.47 25.50
N THR A 497 9.55 6.66 25.99
CA THR A 497 10.79 6.41 25.25
C THR A 497 11.50 5.19 25.83
N ILE A 498 11.99 4.30 24.96
CA ILE A 498 12.90 3.21 25.32
C ILE A 498 14.21 3.34 24.56
N THR A 499 15.33 2.96 25.24
CA THR A 499 16.70 3.15 24.74
C THR A 499 17.54 1.87 24.82
N CYS A 500 17.03 0.81 25.44
CA CYS A 500 17.75 -0.46 25.57
C CYS A 500 16.81 -1.66 25.40
N LYS A 501 17.39 -2.78 24.97
CA LYS A 501 16.64 -4.00 24.61
C LYS A 501 15.84 -4.63 25.76
N GLU A 502 16.27 -4.45 27.00
CA GLU A 502 15.59 -4.97 28.18
C GLU A 502 14.23 -4.32 28.40
N GLN A 503 14.04 -3.11 27.90
CA GLN A 503 12.77 -2.37 28.02
C GLN A 503 11.71 -2.83 27.02
N ILE A 504 12.09 -3.52 25.92
CA ILE A 504 11.22 -3.83 24.79
C ILE A 504 9.95 -4.56 25.24
N ALA A 505 10.09 -5.67 25.96
CA ALA A 505 8.94 -6.52 26.30
C ALA A 505 7.88 -5.74 27.10
N GLY A 506 8.30 -5.06 28.17
CA GLY A 506 7.38 -4.29 29.01
C GLY A 506 6.78 -3.08 28.29
N ALA A 507 7.52 -2.42 27.39
CA ALA A 507 7.01 -1.29 26.61
C ALA A 507 5.97 -1.74 25.57
N LEU A 508 6.20 -2.86 24.88
CA LEU A 508 5.21 -3.43 23.98
C LEU A 508 3.93 -3.84 24.70
N ASP A 509 4.05 -4.42 25.89
CA ASP A 509 2.89 -4.79 26.71
C ASP A 509 2.08 -3.53 27.12
N ARG A 510 2.72 -2.43 27.53
CA ARG A 510 2.06 -1.15 27.84
C ARG A 510 1.44 -0.50 26.60
N LEU A 511 2.14 -0.51 25.45
CA LEU A 511 1.65 -0.01 24.18
C LEU A 511 0.31 -0.69 23.83
N LEU A 512 0.28 -2.02 23.85
CA LEU A 512 -0.90 -2.80 23.44
C LEU A 512 -2.03 -2.76 24.49
N ALA A 513 -1.70 -2.65 25.76
CA ALA A 513 -2.69 -2.55 26.84
C ALA A 513 -3.35 -1.16 26.94
N SER A 514 -2.82 -0.13 26.26
CA SER A 514 -3.38 1.22 26.35
C SER A 514 -4.78 1.29 25.73
N GLU A 515 -5.73 1.94 26.40
CA GLU A 515 -7.13 2.04 25.94
C GLU A 515 -7.33 2.98 24.75
N GLY A 516 -6.40 3.91 24.52
CA GLY A 516 -6.43 4.93 23.47
C GLY A 516 -5.26 4.84 22.49
N ALA A 517 -5.01 5.95 21.79
CA ALA A 517 -3.77 6.13 21.07
C ALA A 517 -2.58 6.17 22.01
N TYR A 518 -1.44 5.64 21.57
CA TYR A 518 -0.21 5.61 22.36
C TYR A 518 1.01 5.67 21.47
N LEU A 519 2.04 6.44 21.86
CA LEU A 519 3.31 6.54 21.15
C LEU A 519 4.42 5.84 21.92
N LEU A 520 5.00 4.80 21.32
CA LEU A 520 6.25 4.21 21.78
C LEU A 520 7.39 4.75 20.92
N HIS A 521 8.18 5.66 21.48
CA HIS A 521 9.41 6.17 20.90
C HIS A 521 10.55 5.22 21.21
N VAL A 522 11.25 4.76 20.17
CA VAL A 522 12.30 3.75 20.24
C VAL A 522 13.58 4.33 19.67
N ALA A 523 14.53 4.65 20.53
CA ALA A 523 15.87 5.07 20.09
C ALA A 523 16.66 3.86 19.59
N ILE A 524 17.06 3.88 18.34
CA ILE A 524 17.87 2.83 17.71
C ILE A 524 19.20 3.38 17.21
N SER A 525 20.15 2.49 16.89
CA SER A 525 21.45 2.91 16.35
C SER A 525 21.30 3.58 14.99
N GLU A 526 22.03 4.68 14.79
CA GLU A 526 22.13 5.36 13.49
C GLU A 526 22.91 4.56 12.44
N GLU A 527 23.71 3.58 12.88
CA GLU A 527 24.57 2.78 12.01
C GLU A 527 23.87 1.56 11.42
N GLU A 528 22.69 1.20 11.94
CA GLU A 528 21.96 0.04 11.45
C GLU A 528 21.53 0.19 10.00
N ASN A 529 21.80 -0.85 9.20
CA ASN A 529 21.43 -0.95 7.80
C ASN A 529 20.41 -2.07 7.58
N VAL A 530 19.68 -1.97 6.47
CA VAL A 530 18.78 -3.05 6.04
C VAL A 530 19.57 -4.07 5.22
N TRP A 531 19.57 -5.31 5.68
CA TRP A 531 20.21 -6.45 5.01
C TRP A 531 19.22 -7.62 4.82
N PRO A 532 19.36 -8.44 3.76
CA PRO A 532 20.27 -8.24 2.64
C PRO A 532 19.87 -7.06 1.75
N LEU A 533 20.79 -6.62 0.89
CA LEU A 533 20.57 -5.58 -0.11
C LEU A 533 21.07 -6.06 -1.47
N VAL A 534 20.21 -6.05 -2.47
CA VAL A 534 20.62 -6.14 -3.88
C VAL A 534 20.88 -4.72 -4.39
N PRO A 535 22.13 -4.34 -4.69
CA PRO A 535 22.43 -3.02 -5.22
C PRO A 535 21.73 -2.75 -6.56
N PRO A 536 21.43 -1.48 -6.91
CA PRO A 536 20.85 -1.15 -8.21
C PRO A 536 21.70 -1.69 -9.38
N GLY A 537 21.04 -2.27 -10.38
CA GLY A 537 21.70 -2.83 -11.56
C GLY A 537 22.50 -4.11 -11.32
N VAL A 538 22.32 -4.73 -10.15
CA VAL A 538 22.97 -6.01 -9.79
C VAL A 538 21.93 -7.13 -9.78
N ALA A 539 22.34 -8.35 -10.14
CA ALA A 539 21.47 -9.52 -10.12
C ALA A 539 21.12 -9.94 -8.69
N ASN A 540 19.90 -10.47 -8.47
CA ASN A 540 19.37 -10.78 -7.15
C ASN A 540 20.24 -11.78 -6.34
N HIS A 541 20.98 -12.67 -6.98
CA HIS A 541 21.87 -13.62 -6.29
C HIS A 541 23.18 -12.98 -5.81
N LYS A 542 23.50 -11.76 -6.23
CA LYS A 542 24.71 -11.00 -5.83
C LYS A 542 24.38 -9.98 -4.73
N MET A 543 23.50 -10.34 -3.81
CA MET A 543 23.12 -9.47 -2.71
C MET A 543 24.26 -9.28 -1.70
N MET A 544 24.30 -8.11 -1.10
CA MET A 544 25.18 -7.76 0.02
C MET A 544 24.50 -8.14 1.33
N GLU A 545 25.26 -8.63 2.31
CA GLU A 545 24.76 -9.05 3.63
C GLU A 545 25.31 -8.17 4.77
N GLN A 546 26.35 -7.43 4.48
CA GLN A 546 27.02 -6.52 5.40
C GLN A 546 27.80 -5.48 4.59
N ARG A 547 28.29 -4.48 5.27
CA ARG A 547 29.23 -3.50 4.66
C ARG A 547 30.43 -4.23 4.09
N PRO A 548 30.87 -3.90 2.83
CA PRO A 548 32.06 -4.47 2.20
C PRO A 548 33.35 -4.23 2.97
#